data_de024ff9248963f43f69cf149d699e91
#
_entry.id   de024ff9248963f43f69cf149d699e91
#
_cell.length_a   1.000
_cell.length_b   1.000
_cell.length_c   1.000
_cell.angle_alpha   90.00
_cell.angle_beta   90.00
_cell.angle_gamma   90.00
#
_symmetry.space_group_name_H-M   'P 1'
#
loop_
_entity.id
_entity.type
_entity.pdbx_description
1 polymer ?
#
loop_
_entity_poly.entity_id
_entity_poly.type
_entity_poly.pdbx_seq_one_letter_code
_entity_poly.pdbx_strand_id
1 'polypeptide(L)'
;MTNDMRQMTALGRNIEDGSFAVIDKEAGPHNFEPGQWQVVRRVIHATADFEFLKLMKFHSRAIQSGIAALKAGCNIIVDVKMIAAGLNEDRLRAYGCAITSYISDGDVISLAKEKNSTRAIESMRKAHRLGKLNGAIIAIGNAPTALIETARLIREENASPALIIGVPVGFVSAAESKEIILELETPFIVASGRKGGSPIAV
;
A
#
# COMPACT_ATOMS: atom_id res chain seq x y z
N MET A 1 -12.44 9.04 -28.03
CA MET A 1 -12.09 7.62 -27.95
C MET A 1 -11.58 7.38 -26.54
N THR A 2 -12.42 6.85 -25.65
CA THR A 2 -12.01 6.45 -24.30
C THR A 2 -11.08 5.25 -24.47
N ASN A 3 -9.78 5.48 -24.32
CA ASN A 3 -8.78 4.44 -24.30
C ASN A 3 -9.14 3.52 -23.13
N ASP A 4 -9.74 2.37 -23.41
CA ASP A 4 -10.06 1.38 -22.37
C ASP A 4 -8.73 0.84 -21.82
N MET A 5 -8.23 1.49 -20.76
CA MET A 5 -6.99 1.10 -20.08
C MET A 5 -7.09 -0.26 -19.37
N ARG A 6 -8.21 -0.96 -19.51
CA ARG A 6 -8.38 -2.33 -19.09
C ARG A 6 -7.91 -3.23 -20.22
N GLN A 7 -6.70 -3.73 -20.14
CA GLN A 7 -6.14 -4.70 -21.09
C GLN A 7 -6.83 -6.09 -20.98
N MET A 8 -8.08 -6.14 -20.53
CA MET A 8 -8.82 -7.38 -20.32
C MET A 8 -9.72 -7.69 -21.50
N THR A 9 -9.70 -8.94 -21.94
CA THR A 9 -10.68 -9.48 -22.90
C THR A 9 -12.10 -9.49 -22.30
N ALA A 10 -13.13 -9.60 -23.13
CA ALA A 10 -14.51 -9.73 -22.65
C ALA A 10 -14.68 -10.94 -21.71
N LEU A 11 -14.03 -12.05 -22.03
CA LEU A 11 -14.03 -13.25 -21.17
C LEU A 11 -13.38 -12.96 -19.80
N GLY A 12 -12.23 -12.29 -19.80
CA GLY A 12 -11.55 -11.92 -18.55
C GLY A 12 -12.40 -11.02 -17.65
N ARG A 13 -13.08 -10.04 -18.25
CA ARG A 13 -14.02 -9.16 -17.49
C ARG A 13 -15.18 -9.97 -16.88
N ASN A 14 -15.79 -10.86 -17.65
CA ASN A 14 -16.89 -11.67 -17.16
C ASN A 14 -16.48 -12.58 -15.99
N ILE A 15 -15.26 -13.11 -16.01
CA ILE A 15 -14.72 -13.93 -14.91
C ILE A 15 -14.47 -13.06 -13.67
N GLU A 16 -13.89 -11.87 -13.84
CA GLU A 16 -13.66 -10.94 -12.72
C GLU A 16 -14.97 -10.46 -12.11
N ASP A 17 -15.93 -10.05 -12.93
CA ASP A 17 -17.25 -9.60 -12.49
C ASP A 17 -18.02 -10.74 -11.79
N GLY A 18 -17.94 -11.97 -12.29
CA GLY A 18 -18.48 -13.16 -11.65
C GLY A 18 -17.85 -13.40 -10.27
N SER A 19 -16.53 -13.27 -10.16
CA SER A 19 -15.80 -13.40 -8.89
C SER A 19 -16.24 -12.33 -7.89
N PHE A 20 -16.40 -11.09 -8.32
CA PHE A 20 -16.90 -10.01 -7.45
C PHE A 20 -18.34 -10.23 -7.02
N ALA A 21 -19.20 -10.74 -7.88
CA ALA A 21 -20.58 -11.07 -7.52
C ALA A 21 -20.66 -12.17 -6.43
N VAL A 22 -19.77 -13.16 -6.50
CA VAL A 22 -19.64 -14.19 -5.45
C VAL A 22 -19.18 -13.56 -4.14
N ILE A 23 -18.12 -12.72 -4.18
CA ILE A 23 -17.58 -12.04 -3.00
C ILE A 23 -18.65 -11.15 -2.36
N ASP A 24 -19.38 -10.34 -3.14
CA ASP A 24 -20.44 -9.46 -2.65
C ASP A 24 -21.53 -10.26 -1.94
N LYS A 25 -21.90 -11.43 -2.48
CA LYS A 25 -22.91 -12.32 -1.89
C LYS A 25 -22.44 -12.95 -0.58
N GLU A 26 -21.19 -13.45 -0.55
CA GLU A 26 -20.65 -14.16 0.61
C GLU A 26 -20.24 -13.22 1.74
N ALA A 27 -19.79 -12.00 1.42
CA ALA A 27 -19.47 -10.98 2.42
C ALA A 27 -20.69 -10.56 3.24
N GLY A 28 -21.88 -10.55 2.63
CA GLY A 28 -23.10 -10.10 3.28
C GLY A 28 -23.08 -8.61 3.66
N PRO A 29 -23.90 -8.20 4.64
CA PRO A 29 -23.95 -6.81 5.09
C PRO A 29 -22.62 -6.37 5.74
N HIS A 30 -22.14 -5.17 5.42
CA HIS A 30 -20.92 -4.57 5.98
C HIS A 30 -21.06 -3.04 6.08
N ASN A 31 -20.20 -2.41 6.90
CA ASN A 31 -20.23 -0.97 7.17
C ASN A 31 -19.18 -0.17 6.37
N PHE A 32 -18.55 -0.75 5.34
CA PHE A 32 -17.60 -0.03 4.48
C PHE A 32 -18.33 0.95 3.58
N GLU A 33 -17.78 2.16 3.46
CA GLU A 33 -18.19 3.09 2.42
C GLU A 33 -17.90 2.53 1.02
N PRO A 34 -18.59 2.99 -0.04
CA PRO A 34 -18.44 2.44 -1.39
C PRO A 34 -16.97 2.37 -1.88
N GLY A 35 -16.16 3.39 -1.61
CA GLY A 35 -14.75 3.42 -1.98
C GLY A 35 -13.89 2.45 -1.16
N GLN A 36 -14.18 2.30 0.12
CA GLN A 36 -13.51 1.32 0.99
C GLN A 36 -13.87 -0.10 0.57
N TRP A 37 -15.15 -0.35 0.26
CA TRP A 37 -15.59 -1.66 -0.22
C TRP A 37 -14.87 -2.09 -1.50
N GLN A 38 -14.65 -1.18 -2.43
CA GLN A 38 -13.87 -1.48 -3.64
C GLN A 38 -12.48 -2.04 -3.31
N VAL A 39 -11.81 -1.47 -2.30
CA VAL A 39 -10.50 -1.94 -1.84
C VAL A 39 -10.62 -3.29 -1.13
N VAL A 40 -11.51 -3.42 -0.15
CA VAL A 40 -11.70 -4.66 0.63
C VAL A 40 -12.07 -5.82 -0.28
N ARG A 41 -13.00 -5.61 -1.21
CA ARG A 41 -13.41 -6.61 -2.18
C ARG A 41 -12.25 -7.07 -3.07
N ARG A 42 -11.36 -6.15 -3.48
CA ARG A 42 -10.15 -6.48 -4.25
C ARG A 42 -9.15 -7.28 -3.41
N VAL A 43 -8.98 -6.94 -2.14
CA VAL A 43 -8.15 -7.71 -1.20
C VAL A 43 -8.69 -9.13 -1.03
N ILE A 44 -9.99 -9.30 -0.84
CA ILE A 44 -10.63 -10.63 -0.74
C ILE A 44 -10.43 -11.40 -2.05
N HIS A 45 -10.61 -10.75 -3.21
CA HIS A 45 -10.37 -11.39 -4.50
C HIS A 45 -8.93 -11.89 -4.64
N ALA A 46 -7.94 -11.10 -4.20
CA ALA A 46 -6.53 -11.47 -4.29
C ALA A 46 -6.09 -12.59 -3.32
N THR A 47 -6.85 -12.80 -2.23
CA THR A 47 -6.45 -13.70 -1.15
C THR A 47 -7.40 -14.87 -0.93
N ALA A 48 -8.62 -14.81 -1.46
CA ALA A 48 -9.75 -15.70 -1.14
C ALA A 48 -10.04 -15.77 0.38
N ASP A 49 -9.78 -14.70 1.13
CA ASP A 49 -9.85 -14.68 2.59
C ASP A 49 -10.80 -13.59 3.08
N PHE A 50 -11.97 -13.99 3.55
CA PHE A 50 -13.00 -13.09 4.08
C PHE A 50 -12.68 -12.51 5.47
N GLU A 51 -11.62 -12.95 6.15
CA GLU A 51 -11.20 -12.34 7.41
C GLU A 51 -10.80 -10.88 7.22
N PHE A 52 -10.38 -10.48 6.02
CA PHE A 52 -10.10 -9.08 5.69
C PHE A 52 -11.30 -8.14 5.85
N LEU A 53 -12.54 -8.62 5.88
CA LEU A 53 -13.72 -7.85 6.29
C LEU A 53 -13.57 -7.26 7.71
N LYS A 54 -12.87 -7.96 8.60
CA LYS A 54 -12.65 -7.52 9.99
C LYS A 54 -11.33 -6.79 10.17
N LEU A 55 -10.33 -7.16 9.37
CA LEU A 55 -8.95 -6.70 9.53
C LEU A 55 -8.68 -5.34 8.87
N MET A 56 -9.39 -5.02 7.77
CA MET A 56 -9.14 -3.78 7.05
C MET A 56 -9.61 -2.55 7.86
N LYS A 57 -8.70 -1.61 8.03
CA LYS A 57 -8.92 -0.31 8.70
C LYS A 57 -8.55 0.83 7.77
N PHE A 58 -9.37 1.85 7.77
CA PHE A 58 -9.22 3.02 6.92
C PHE A 58 -9.27 4.29 7.76
N HIS A 59 -8.33 5.19 7.51
CA HIS A 59 -8.49 6.57 7.92
C HIS A 59 -9.65 7.19 7.12
N SER A 60 -10.43 8.10 7.71
CA SER A 60 -11.60 8.72 7.06
C SER A 60 -11.31 9.37 5.71
N ARG A 61 -10.11 9.89 5.51
CA ARG A 61 -9.65 10.54 4.27
C ARG A 61 -8.89 9.62 3.33
N ALA A 62 -8.69 8.32 3.66
CA ALA A 62 -7.78 7.43 2.93
C ALA A 62 -8.07 7.35 1.43
N ILE A 63 -9.32 7.07 1.07
CA ILE A 63 -9.75 6.90 -0.33
C ILE A 63 -9.60 8.20 -1.11
N GLN A 64 -10.05 9.31 -0.54
CA GLN A 64 -10.00 10.62 -1.19
C GLN A 64 -8.55 11.08 -1.40
N SER A 65 -7.70 10.94 -0.38
CA SER A 65 -6.28 11.30 -0.44
C SER A 65 -5.52 10.45 -1.46
N GLY A 66 -5.77 9.13 -1.48
CA GLY A 66 -5.15 8.22 -2.46
C GLY A 66 -5.53 8.59 -3.90
N ILE A 67 -6.81 8.82 -4.17
CA ILE A 67 -7.29 9.22 -5.50
C ILE A 67 -6.71 10.59 -5.90
N ALA A 68 -6.67 11.56 -4.98
CA ALA A 68 -6.10 12.87 -5.25
C ALA A 68 -4.60 12.79 -5.57
N ALA A 69 -3.84 12.02 -4.80
CA ALA A 69 -2.41 11.80 -5.02
C ALA A 69 -2.14 11.14 -6.38
N LEU A 70 -2.88 10.09 -6.74
CA LEU A 70 -2.75 9.45 -8.05
C LEU A 70 -3.03 10.42 -9.21
N LYS A 71 -4.11 11.21 -9.10
CA LYS A 71 -4.44 12.21 -10.12
C LYS A 71 -3.41 13.33 -10.23
N ALA A 72 -2.69 13.63 -9.16
CA ALA A 72 -1.59 14.60 -9.13
C ALA A 72 -0.26 14.06 -9.65
N GLY A 73 -0.18 12.79 -10.03
CA GLY A 73 1.06 12.18 -10.53
C GLY A 73 2.09 11.93 -9.42
N CYS A 74 1.65 11.41 -8.27
CA CYS A 74 2.50 11.22 -7.11
C CYS A 74 3.60 10.16 -7.31
N ASN A 75 4.63 10.20 -6.43
CA ASN A 75 5.52 9.06 -6.26
C ASN A 75 4.78 7.95 -5.50
N ILE A 76 5.04 6.70 -5.89
CA ILE A 76 4.61 5.50 -5.17
C ILE A 76 5.87 4.82 -4.65
N ILE A 77 6.09 4.91 -3.35
CA ILE A 77 7.27 4.34 -2.69
C ILE A 77 6.90 2.99 -2.11
N VAL A 78 7.63 1.96 -2.50
CA VAL A 78 7.35 0.58 -2.08
C VAL A 78 8.53 -0.03 -1.33
N ASP A 79 8.26 -0.87 -0.31
CA ASP A 79 9.28 -1.49 0.51
C ASP A 79 10.00 -2.64 -0.20
N VAL A 80 9.33 -3.31 -1.14
CA VAL A 80 9.92 -4.44 -1.89
C VAL A 80 9.55 -4.39 -3.38
N LYS A 81 10.44 -4.92 -4.22
CA LYS A 81 10.23 -4.99 -5.68
C LYS A 81 9.02 -5.81 -6.10
N MET A 82 8.57 -6.74 -5.26
CA MET A 82 7.38 -7.55 -5.55
C MET A 82 6.12 -6.67 -5.68
N ILE A 83 5.98 -5.63 -4.85
CA ILE A 83 4.88 -4.67 -4.98
C ILE A 83 5.02 -3.88 -6.30
N ALA A 84 6.22 -3.38 -6.60
CA ALA A 84 6.46 -2.65 -7.84
C ALA A 84 6.09 -3.50 -9.08
N ALA A 85 6.46 -4.78 -9.08
CA ALA A 85 6.15 -5.70 -10.17
C ALA A 85 4.65 -6.04 -10.30
N GLY A 86 3.90 -5.96 -9.19
CA GLY A 86 2.45 -6.21 -9.18
C GLY A 86 1.61 -5.01 -9.61
N LEU A 87 2.15 -3.80 -9.52
CA LEU A 87 1.43 -2.59 -9.90
C LEU A 87 1.36 -2.44 -11.44
N ASN A 88 0.21 -1.96 -11.93
CA ASN A 88 0.05 -1.69 -13.37
C ASN A 88 0.78 -0.39 -13.73
N GLU A 89 2.04 -0.53 -14.19
CA GLU A 89 2.92 0.59 -14.51
C GLU A 89 2.35 1.50 -15.60
N ASP A 90 1.74 0.94 -16.65
CA ASP A 90 1.18 1.72 -17.76
C ASP A 90 0.05 2.64 -17.30
N ARG A 91 -0.83 2.12 -16.41
CA ARG A 91 -1.91 2.92 -15.82
C ARG A 91 -1.37 4.04 -14.95
N LEU A 92 -0.38 3.73 -14.11
CA LEU A 92 0.23 4.71 -13.21
C LEU A 92 0.98 5.77 -13.99
N ARG A 93 1.71 5.38 -15.04
CA ARG A 93 2.40 6.31 -15.96
C ARG A 93 1.41 7.25 -16.67
N ALA A 94 0.22 6.77 -17.03
CA ALA A 94 -0.82 7.61 -17.64
C ALA A 94 -1.31 8.73 -16.71
N TYR A 95 -1.16 8.58 -15.39
CA TYR A 95 -1.41 9.63 -14.40
C TYR A 95 -0.15 10.43 -14.03
N GLY A 96 1.01 10.12 -14.62
CA GLY A 96 2.29 10.75 -14.27
C GLY A 96 2.91 10.22 -12.98
N CYS A 97 2.38 9.13 -12.42
CA CYS A 97 2.93 8.51 -11.22
C CYS A 97 4.22 7.74 -11.52
N ALA A 98 5.15 7.74 -10.56
CA ALA A 98 6.39 6.98 -10.62
C ALA A 98 6.46 5.97 -9.46
N ILE A 99 6.78 4.71 -9.77
CA ILE A 99 6.99 3.66 -8.77
C ILE A 99 8.48 3.59 -8.44
N THR A 100 8.84 3.62 -7.17
CA THR A 100 10.22 3.58 -6.72
C THR A 100 10.40 2.64 -5.52
N SER A 101 11.45 1.81 -5.59
CA SER A 101 11.93 0.98 -4.47
C SER A 101 13.43 1.15 -4.35
N TYR A 102 13.89 1.56 -3.18
CA TYR A 102 15.32 1.75 -2.88
C TYR A 102 15.98 0.54 -2.22
N ILE A 103 15.22 -0.55 -1.99
CA ILE A 103 15.63 -1.73 -1.22
C ILE A 103 16.91 -2.42 -1.72
N SER A 104 17.21 -2.27 -3.01
CA SER A 104 18.38 -2.90 -3.66
C SER A 104 19.48 -1.91 -4.01
N ASP A 105 19.37 -0.65 -3.61
CA ASP A 105 20.39 0.35 -3.90
C ASP A 105 21.67 0.06 -3.09
N GLY A 106 22.82 0.23 -3.71
CA GLY A 106 24.11 -0.10 -3.11
C GLY A 106 24.40 0.68 -1.82
N ASP A 107 24.06 1.97 -1.79
CA ASP A 107 24.18 2.82 -0.61
C ASP A 107 23.24 2.38 0.53
N VAL A 108 22.01 1.96 0.22
CA VAL A 108 21.05 1.42 1.20
C VAL A 108 21.58 0.14 1.83
N ILE A 109 22.14 -0.76 1.00
CA ILE A 109 22.74 -2.02 1.47
C ILE A 109 23.94 -1.75 2.37
N SER A 110 24.83 -0.83 1.98
CA SER A 110 26.03 -0.46 2.73
C SER A 110 25.67 0.18 4.07
N LEU A 111 24.76 1.17 4.07
CA LEU A 111 24.29 1.84 5.30
C LEU A 111 23.60 0.88 6.27
N ALA A 112 22.80 -0.06 5.75
CA ALA A 112 22.16 -1.06 6.59
C ALA A 112 23.17 -1.92 7.36
N LYS A 113 24.26 -2.31 6.71
CA LYS A 113 25.36 -3.06 7.34
C LYS A 113 26.12 -2.20 8.35
N GLU A 114 26.52 -0.99 7.95
CA GLU A 114 27.31 -0.06 8.77
C GLU A 114 26.58 0.30 10.07
N LYS A 115 25.27 0.58 9.98
CA LYS A 115 24.45 1.02 11.11
C LYS A 115 23.77 -0.12 11.88
N ASN A 116 24.06 -1.38 11.53
CA ASN A 116 23.36 -2.55 12.07
C ASN A 116 21.80 -2.37 12.01
N SER A 117 21.33 -1.86 10.87
CA SER A 117 19.93 -1.54 10.58
C SER A 117 19.39 -2.49 9.50
N THR A 118 18.13 -2.33 9.08
CA THR A 118 17.56 -3.11 7.97
C THR A 118 17.59 -2.29 6.68
N ARG A 119 17.72 -2.97 5.54
CA ARG A 119 17.58 -2.31 4.23
C ARG A 119 16.26 -1.58 4.09
N ALA A 120 15.20 -2.12 4.69
CA ALA A 120 13.87 -1.53 4.65
C ALA A 120 13.82 -0.17 5.38
N ILE A 121 14.45 -0.06 6.56
CA ILE A 121 14.62 1.20 7.28
C ILE A 121 15.43 2.20 6.42
N GLU A 122 16.60 1.80 5.94
CA GLU A 122 17.46 2.71 5.18
C GLU A 122 16.86 3.11 3.82
N SER A 123 15.99 2.27 3.25
CA SER A 123 15.18 2.58 2.07
C SER A 123 14.21 3.74 2.32
N MET A 124 13.47 3.71 3.42
CA MET A 124 12.55 4.80 3.80
C MET A 124 13.31 6.08 4.13
N ARG A 125 14.43 5.98 4.86
CA ARG A 125 15.31 7.12 5.14
C ARG A 125 15.87 7.75 3.86
N LYS A 126 16.27 6.93 2.89
CA LYS A 126 16.72 7.42 1.58
C LYS A 126 15.60 8.15 0.84
N ALA A 127 14.41 7.57 0.78
CA ALA A 127 13.25 8.20 0.17
C ALA A 127 12.95 9.57 0.81
N HIS A 128 13.05 9.66 2.14
CA HIS A 128 12.87 10.91 2.89
C HIS A 128 13.93 11.95 2.54
N ARG A 129 15.22 11.59 2.61
CA ARG A 129 16.34 12.50 2.26
C ARG A 129 16.24 13.06 0.85
N LEU A 130 15.67 12.29 -0.08
CA LEU A 130 15.42 12.72 -1.46
C LEU A 130 14.10 13.52 -1.63
N GLY A 131 13.39 13.81 -0.53
CA GLY A 131 12.11 14.53 -0.57
C GLY A 131 10.98 13.75 -1.24
N LYS A 132 11.14 12.42 -1.44
CA LYS A 132 10.20 11.60 -2.22
C LYS A 132 9.01 11.08 -1.42
N LEU A 133 9.00 11.26 -0.09
CA LEU A 133 7.87 10.86 0.75
C LEU A 133 6.74 11.88 0.76
N ASN A 134 7.04 13.16 0.55
CA ASN A 134 6.02 14.22 0.64
C ASN A 134 5.04 14.12 -0.54
N GLY A 135 3.75 14.06 -0.22
CA GLY A 135 2.68 13.86 -1.20
C GLY A 135 2.65 12.45 -1.83
N ALA A 136 3.53 11.55 -1.43
CA ALA A 136 3.63 10.20 -1.97
C ALA A 136 2.55 9.25 -1.42
N ILE A 137 2.29 8.18 -2.16
CA ILE A 137 1.68 6.95 -1.63
C ILE A 137 2.82 6.03 -1.21
N ILE A 138 2.82 5.61 0.06
CA ILE A 138 3.80 4.65 0.58
C ILE A 138 3.09 3.30 0.73
N ALA A 139 3.57 2.26 0.02
CA ALA A 139 2.98 0.92 0.09
C ALA A 139 4.00 -0.07 0.69
N ILE A 140 3.67 -0.59 1.87
CA ILE A 140 4.50 -1.50 2.66
C ILE A 140 3.73 -2.80 2.86
N GLY A 141 4.20 -3.87 2.23
CA GLY A 141 3.58 -5.19 2.29
C GLY A 141 4.46 -6.27 2.87
N ASN A 142 5.75 -5.99 3.10
CA ASN A 142 6.69 -7.00 3.56
C ASN A 142 7.37 -6.64 4.89
N ALA A 143 7.89 -5.43 5.04
CA ALA A 143 8.78 -5.09 6.15
C ALA A 143 8.10 -4.25 7.23
N PRO A 144 7.73 -4.83 8.41
CA PRO A 144 7.23 -4.05 9.54
C PRO A 144 8.16 -2.91 9.96
N THR A 145 9.48 -3.11 9.84
CA THR A 145 10.49 -2.10 10.15
C THR A 145 10.43 -0.88 9.23
N ALA A 146 10.04 -1.05 7.95
CA ALA A 146 9.80 0.09 7.05
C ALA A 146 8.57 0.90 7.52
N LEU A 147 7.54 0.23 8.02
CA LEU A 147 6.32 0.88 8.48
C LEU A 147 6.57 1.68 9.77
N ILE A 148 7.32 1.09 10.72
CA ILE A 148 7.76 1.78 11.95
C ILE A 148 8.61 3.00 11.60
N GLU A 149 9.58 2.86 10.71
CA GLU A 149 10.44 3.98 10.29
C GLU A 149 9.64 5.07 9.57
N THR A 150 8.66 4.70 8.75
CA THR A 150 7.76 5.68 8.11
C THR A 150 7.01 6.50 9.16
N ALA A 151 6.48 5.85 10.20
CA ALA A 151 5.80 6.55 11.30
C ALA A 151 6.76 7.49 12.05
N ARG A 152 8.00 7.05 12.31
CA ARG A 152 9.04 7.90 12.95
C ARG A 152 9.36 9.12 12.08
N LEU A 153 9.57 8.93 10.78
CA LEU A 153 9.85 10.05 9.85
C LEU A 153 8.71 11.07 9.80
N ILE A 154 7.46 10.62 9.93
CA ILE A 154 6.31 11.51 10.00
C ILE A 154 6.31 12.29 11.33
N ARG A 155 6.49 11.61 12.46
CA ARG A 155 6.41 12.22 13.79
C ARG A 155 7.58 13.14 14.12
N GLU A 156 8.79 12.77 13.69
CA GLU A 156 10.03 13.42 14.11
C GLU A 156 10.69 14.27 13.03
N GLU A 157 10.48 13.92 11.75
CA GLU A 157 11.15 14.60 10.63
C GLU A 157 10.17 15.26 9.65
N ASN A 158 8.89 15.41 10.03
CA ASN A 158 7.85 16.10 9.27
C ASN A 158 7.63 15.53 7.84
N ALA A 159 7.87 14.24 7.62
CA ALA A 159 7.47 13.60 6.37
C ALA A 159 5.95 13.66 6.23
N SER A 160 5.46 14.01 5.04
CA SER A 160 4.02 14.25 4.80
C SER A 160 3.49 13.44 3.61
N PRO A 161 3.44 12.11 3.69
CA PRO A 161 2.85 11.30 2.63
C PRO A 161 1.35 11.54 2.50
N ALA A 162 0.83 11.41 1.29
CA ALA A 162 -0.60 11.55 1.02
C ALA A 162 -1.40 10.33 1.52
N LEU A 163 -0.79 9.13 1.45
CA LEU A 163 -1.42 7.89 1.91
C LEU A 163 -0.36 6.87 2.30
N ILE A 164 -0.62 6.12 3.37
CA ILE A 164 0.15 4.95 3.78
C ILE A 164 -0.72 3.71 3.57
N ILE A 165 -0.25 2.76 2.76
CA ILE A 165 -0.80 1.40 2.66
C ILE A 165 0.11 0.51 3.50
N GLY A 166 -0.30 0.25 4.76
CA GLY A 166 0.49 -0.47 5.75
C GLY A 166 -0.05 -1.88 5.99
N VAL A 167 0.35 -2.82 5.17
CA VAL A 167 -0.14 -4.21 5.21
C VAL A 167 0.98 -5.26 5.27
N PRO A 168 2.07 -5.05 6.03
CA PRO A 168 3.10 -6.08 6.12
C PRO A 168 2.56 -7.35 6.77
N VAL A 169 2.95 -8.51 6.22
CA VAL A 169 2.67 -9.82 6.81
C VAL A 169 3.79 -10.19 7.78
N GLY A 170 3.47 -10.85 8.90
CA GLY A 170 4.53 -11.36 9.77
C GLY A 170 4.10 -11.71 11.18
N PHE A 171 5.07 -12.27 11.92
CA PHE A 171 4.88 -12.73 13.29
C PHE A 171 5.62 -11.87 14.32
N VAL A 172 6.62 -11.11 13.90
CA VAL A 172 7.41 -10.21 14.73
C VAL A 172 7.18 -8.79 14.26
N SER A 173 6.70 -7.94 15.13
CA SER A 173 6.43 -6.49 14.90
C SER A 173 5.43 -6.17 13.80
N ALA A 174 4.79 -7.16 13.16
CA ALA A 174 3.85 -6.89 12.07
C ALA A 174 2.55 -6.26 12.59
N ALA A 175 1.97 -6.79 13.66
CA ALA A 175 0.78 -6.24 14.27
C ALA A 175 1.09 -4.87 14.91
N GLU A 176 2.16 -4.79 15.69
CA GLU A 176 2.58 -3.59 16.42
C GLU A 176 2.88 -2.43 15.48
N SER A 177 3.54 -2.70 14.34
CA SER A 177 3.84 -1.66 13.34
C SER A 177 2.58 -1.03 12.76
N LYS A 178 1.51 -1.81 12.62
CA LYS A 178 0.23 -1.34 12.10
C LYS A 178 -0.56 -0.54 13.12
N GLU A 179 -0.51 -0.95 14.40
CA GLU A 179 -1.13 -0.18 15.49
C GLU A 179 -0.53 1.24 15.58
N ILE A 180 0.80 1.37 15.40
CA ILE A 180 1.47 2.68 15.34
C ILE A 180 0.91 3.58 14.24
N ILE A 181 0.56 3.01 13.08
CA ILE A 181 -0.02 3.76 11.95
C ILE A 181 -1.45 4.22 12.24
N LEU A 182 -2.23 3.42 12.98
CA LEU A 182 -3.61 3.78 13.34
C LEU A 182 -3.70 5.04 14.22
N GLU A 183 -2.60 5.41 14.90
CA GLU A 183 -2.50 6.61 15.74
C GLU A 183 -2.13 7.89 14.96
N LEU A 184 -1.84 7.79 13.66
CA LEU A 184 -1.42 8.93 12.85
C LEU A 184 -2.62 9.68 12.25
N GLU A 185 -2.47 11.00 12.14
CA GLU A 185 -3.39 11.86 11.38
C GLU A 185 -3.20 11.75 9.85
N THR A 186 -2.09 11.14 9.42
CA THR A 186 -1.82 10.84 8.00
C THR A 186 -2.80 9.80 7.48
N PRO A 187 -3.42 9.99 6.30
CA PRO A 187 -4.32 9.01 5.72
C PRO A 187 -3.66 7.63 5.57
N PHE A 188 -4.36 6.57 5.98
CA PHE A 188 -3.85 5.21 5.92
C PHE A 188 -4.91 4.18 5.49
N ILE A 189 -4.43 3.07 4.95
CA ILE A 189 -5.14 1.80 4.77
C ILE A 189 -4.28 0.71 5.41
N VAL A 190 -4.82 -0.02 6.38
CA VAL A 190 -4.08 -1.01 7.18
C VAL A 190 -4.88 -2.30 7.27
N ALA A 191 -4.21 -3.44 7.25
CA ALA A 191 -4.79 -4.74 7.64
C ALA A 191 -4.28 -5.10 9.04
N SER A 192 -5.10 -4.95 10.07
CA SER A 192 -4.73 -5.22 11.46
C SER A 192 -4.22 -6.65 11.69
N GLY A 193 -3.41 -6.85 12.73
CA GLY A 193 -2.88 -8.15 13.09
C GLY A 193 -1.76 -8.66 12.16
N ARG A 194 -1.61 -9.97 12.02
CA ARG A 194 -0.47 -10.61 11.35
C ARG A 194 -0.64 -10.78 9.84
N LYS A 195 -1.89 -10.82 9.36
CA LYS A 195 -2.19 -10.99 7.94
C LYS A 195 -1.84 -9.74 7.14
N GLY A 196 -1.43 -9.96 5.91
CA GLY A 196 -0.97 -8.90 5.01
C GLY A 196 -0.21 -9.49 3.84
N GLY A 197 0.68 -8.68 3.25
CA GLY A 197 1.58 -9.15 2.21
C GLY A 197 1.60 -8.25 0.98
N SER A 198 2.63 -8.42 0.15
CA SER A 198 2.77 -7.69 -1.11
C SER A 198 1.54 -7.80 -2.04
N PRO A 199 0.85 -8.96 -2.15
CA PRO A 199 -0.36 -9.06 -2.98
C PRO A 199 -1.51 -8.15 -2.53
N ILE A 200 -1.54 -7.78 -1.24
CA ILE A 200 -2.57 -6.88 -0.68
C ILE A 200 -2.17 -5.42 -0.85
N ALA A 201 -0.85 -5.14 -0.87
CA ALA A 201 -0.32 -3.81 -1.06
C ALA A 201 -0.41 -3.31 -2.51
N VAL A 202 -0.57 -4.22 -3.48
CA VAL A 202 -0.80 -3.96 -4.90
C VAL A 202 -2.24 -3.56 -5.17
#